data_fe5990db5b195b4a8ba03afb21059580
#
_entry.id   fe5990db5b195b4a8ba03afb21059580
#
_cell.length_a   1.000
_cell.length_b   1.000
_cell.length_c   1.000
_cell.angle_alpha   90.00
_cell.angle_beta   90.00
_cell.angle_gamma   90.00
#
_symmetry.space_group_name_H-M   'P 1'
#
loop_
_entity.id
_entity.type
_entity.pdbx_description
1 polymer ?
#
loop_
_entity_poly.entity_id
_entity_poly.type
_entity_poly.pdbx_seq_one_letter_code
_entity_poly.pdbx_strand_id
1 'polypeptide(L)'
;LWFSPMMSSTIRIVPDSGEKEQRVELDERLLATPALALSRSRAVAADMAEHAVRALKDSLTAIDSYSPALAERIRQDEELCDHYEDILSTYLVRLSAEQMGTAESEEAAALLKSIGDFERISDHAVNTLESAEELRGKNLAFSPSAVAEFSVLSGAVSEILDLSLACFEKNDSSIAAEVEPLEQVIDQLKESMRTRHIRRLQQGGCSIELGFILSDLLTGLERTSDHCSNIAGCVIDTAQHNLNLHESLRTTRLESSDFIREFNRYAHKYALPASAAVTD
;
A
#
# COMPACT_ATOMS: atom_id res chain seq x y z
N LEU A 1 -53.52 -18.39 -40.90
CA LEU A 1 -52.09 -18.74 -40.95
C LEU A 1 -51.27 -17.48 -40.68
N TRP A 2 -50.89 -17.29 -39.40
CA TRP A 2 -50.04 -16.21 -38.93
C TRP A 2 -48.61 -16.74 -38.81
N PHE A 3 -47.68 -16.17 -39.56
CA PHE A 3 -46.26 -16.37 -39.37
C PHE A 3 -45.70 -15.20 -38.51
N SER A 4 -45.25 -15.48 -37.32
CA SER A 4 -44.40 -14.58 -36.54
C SER A 4 -42.96 -14.59 -37.05
N PRO A 5 -42.29 -13.44 -37.22
CA PRO A 5 -40.87 -13.43 -37.51
C PRO A 5 -40.04 -13.74 -36.25
N MET A 6 -39.16 -14.72 -36.35
CA MET A 6 -38.10 -15.00 -35.37
C MET A 6 -37.20 -13.78 -35.21
N MET A 7 -37.12 -13.24 -33.99
CA MET A 7 -36.09 -12.28 -33.62
C MET A 7 -34.71 -12.99 -33.63
N SER A 8 -33.89 -12.62 -34.59
CA SER A 8 -32.48 -12.98 -34.63
C SER A 8 -31.77 -12.23 -33.53
N SER A 9 -31.34 -12.93 -32.46
CA SER A 9 -30.51 -12.39 -31.41
C SER A 9 -29.08 -12.26 -31.96
N THR A 10 -28.71 -11.04 -32.32
CA THR A 10 -27.33 -10.72 -32.73
C THR A 10 -26.44 -10.75 -31.49
N ILE A 11 -25.72 -11.85 -31.32
CA ILE A 11 -24.62 -11.91 -30.34
C ILE A 11 -23.53 -10.95 -30.84
N ARG A 12 -23.37 -9.84 -30.16
CA ARG A 12 -22.24 -8.94 -30.38
C ARG A 12 -20.98 -9.64 -29.82
N ILE A 13 -20.16 -10.16 -30.72
CA ILE A 13 -18.82 -10.64 -30.38
C ILE A 13 -18.01 -9.38 -30.04
N VAL A 14 -17.72 -9.16 -28.75
CA VAL A 14 -16.72 -8.22 -28.31
C VAL A 14 -15.36 -8.81 -28.73
N PRO A 15 -14.45 -8.05 -29.37
CA PRO A 15 -13.15 -8.57 -29.72
C PRO A 15 -12.41 -8.92 -28.42
N ASP A 16 -11.98 -10.18 -28.34
CA ASP A 16 -11.08 -10.68 -27.31
C ASP A 16 -9.76 -9.90 -27.43
N SER A 17 -9.54 -8.94 -26.52
CA SER A 17 -8.23 -8.33 -26.32
C SER A 17 -7.38 -9.43 -25.68
N GLY A 18 -6.46 -10.00 -26.47
CA GLY A 18 -5.70 -11.20 -26.14
C GLY A 18 -4.69 -11.06 -25.01
N GLU A 19 -5.03 -10.42 -23.92
CA GLU A 19 -4.42 -10.57 -22.62
C GLU A 19 -5.21 -11.64 -21.87
N LYS A 20 -4.55 -12.75 -21.59
CA LYS A 20 -5.08 -13.76 -20.70
C LYS A 20 -5.30 -13.08 -19.35
N GLU A 21 -6.55 -12.73 -19.02
CA GLU A 21 -6.93 -12.55 -17.61
C GLU A 21 -6.35 -13.76 -16.86
N GLN A 22 -5.36 -13.53 -16.04
CA GLN A 22 -4.89 -14.53 -15.08
C GLN A 22 -6.04 -14.72 -14.09
N ARG A 23 -6.93 -15.65 -14.41
CA ARG A 23 -7.97 -16.08 -13.47
C ARG A 23 -7.25 -16.71 -12.29
N VAL A 24 -7.18 -15.96 -11.20
CA VAL A 24 -6.75 -16.49 -9.93
C VAL A 24 -7.86 -17.40 -9.43
N GLU A 25 -7.68 -18.70 -9.55
CA GLU A 25 -8.60 -19.69 -9.00
C GLU A 25 -7.96 -20.34 -7.78
N LEU A 26 -8.60 -20.18 -6.62
CA LEU A 26 -8.32 -20.95 -5.42
C LEU A 26 -9.18 -22.23 -5.46
N ASP A 27 -8.55 -23.38 -5.52
CA ASP A 27 -9.25 -24.66 -5.63
C ASP A 27 -9.95 -25.01 -4.32
N GLU A 28 -11.29 -25.04 -4.33
CA GLU A 28 -12.11 -25.37 -3.17
C GLU A 28 -11.82 -26.75 -2.57
N ARG A 29 -11.27 -27.69 -3.36
CA ARG A 29 -10.89 -29.01 -2.86
C ARG A 29 -9.75 -28.95 -1.85
N LEU A 30 -8.95 -27.89 -1.88
CA LEU A 30 -7.86 -27.66 -0.92
C LEU A 30 -8.38 -27.30 0.49
N LEU A 31 -9.63 -26.83 0.62
CA LEU A 31 -10.23 -26.53 1.93
C LEU A 31 -10.20 -27.74 2.89
N ALA A 32 -10.27 -28.95 2.35
CA ALA A 32 -10.11 -30.18 3.13
C ALA A 32 -8.68 -30.41 3.68
N THR A 33 -7.70 -29.60 3.28
CA THR A 33 -6.30 -29.69 3.74
C THR A 33 -5.81 -28.27 4.08
N PRO A 34 -6.11 -27.77 5.30
CA PRO A 34 -5.91 -26.36 5.66
C PRO A 34 -4.50 -25.82 5.42
N ALA A 35 -3.45 -26.58 5.77
CA ALA A 35 -2.07 -26.15 5.54
C ALA A 35 -1.75 -25.91 4.06
N LEU A 36 -2.30 -26.71 3.13
CA LEU A 36 -2.10 -26.52 1.69
C LEU A 36 -2.93 -25.36 1.18
N ALA A 37 -4.16 -25.20 1.67
CA ALA A 37 -5.02 -24.07 1.36
C ALA A 37 -4.36 -22.74 1.77
N LEU A 38 -3.82 -22.65 2.99
CA LEU A 38 -3.07 -21.48 3.49
C LEU A 38 -1.84 -21.16 2.65
N SER A 39 -1.03 -22.19 2.36
CA SER A 39 0.15 -22.02 1.50
C SER A 39 -0.20 -21.45 0.13
N ARG A 40 -1.31 -21.92 -0.48
CA ARG A 40 -1.78 -21.40 -1.77
C ARG A 40 -2.33 -19.98 -1.64
N SER A 41 -3.11 -19.70 -0.59
CA SER A 41 -3.64 -18.36 -0.32
C SER A 41 -2.52 -17.35 -0.12
N ARG A 42 -1.45 -17.73 0.60
CA ARG A 42 -0.27 -16.88 0.80
C ARG A 42 0.42 -16.55 -0.52
N ALA A 43 0.58 -17.52 -1.42
CA ALA A 43 1.18 -17.28 -2.73
C ALA A 43 0.34 -16.29 -3.57
N VAL A 44 -0.98 -16.43 -3.55
CA VAL A 44 -1.89 -15.50 -4.25
C VAL A 44 -1.87 -14.11 -3.60
N ALA A 45 -1.81 -14.04 -2.27
CA ALA A 45 -1.68 -12.76 -1.57
C ALA A 45 -0.33 -12.07 -1.84
N ALA A 46 0.74 -12.82 -2.12
CA ALA A 46 2.02 -12.25 -2.56
C ALA A 46 1.90 -11.59 -3.95
N ASP A 47 1.21 -12.24 -4.89
CA ASP A 47 0.93 -11.63 -6.20
C ASP A 47 0.13 -10.31 -6.05
N MET A 48 -0.90 -10.29 -5.18
CA MET A 48 -1.65 -9.08 -4.83
C MET A 48 -0.74 -7.99 -4.25
N ALA A 49 0.14 -8.36 -3.31
CA ALA A 49 1.06 -7.43 -2.66
C ALA A 49 2.01 -6.75 -3.67
N GLU A 50 2.52 -7.49 -4.66
CA GLU A 50 3.33 -6.94 -5.75
C GLU A 50 2.57 -5.87 -6.54
N HIS A 51 1.27 -6.11 -6.86
CA HIS A 51 0.42 -5.15 -7.55
C HIS A 51 0.20 -3.88 -6.72
N ALA A 52 -0.15 -4.02 -5.43
CA ALA A 52 -0.37 -2.88 -4.53
C ALA A 52 0.88 -2.00 -4.37
N VAL A 53 2.05 -2.62 -4.15
CA VAL A 53 3.33 -1.92 -4.02
C VAL A 53 3.71 -1.22 -5.32
N ARG A 54 3.52 -1.88 -6.47
CA ARG A 54 3.79 -1.29 -7.79
C ARG A 54 2.87 -0.10 -8.05
N ALA A 55 1.56 -0.23 -7.82
CA ALA A 55 0.59 0.82 -8.01
C ALA A 55 0.97 2.09 -7.24
N LEU A 56 1.34 1.95 -5.96
CA LEU A 56 1.72 3.11 -5.15
C LEU A 56 3.04 3.73 -5.61
N LYS A 57 4.06 2.97 -5.96
CA LYS A 57 5.32 3.50 -6.50
C LYS A 57 5.13 4.22 -7.82
N ASP A 58 4.28 3.68 -8.69
CA ASP A 58 3.88 4.31 -9.94
C ASP A 58 3.13 5.62 -9.70
N SER A 59 2.25 5.67 -8.69
CA SER A 59 1.51 6.89 -8.34
C SER A 59 2.43 7.99 -7.79
N LEU A 60 3.46 7.64 -7.00
CA LEU A 60 4.51 8.60 -6.59
C LEU A 60 5.24 9.16 -7.81
N THR A 61 5.54 8.31 -8.80
CA THR A 61 6.17 8.75 -10.05
C THR A 61 5.25 9.68 -10.86
N ALA A 62 3.93 9.45 -10.82
CA ALA A 62 2.95 10.27 -11.55
C ALA A 62 2.87 11.71 -11.05
N ILE A 63 3.23 12.01 -9.80
CA ILE A 63 3.29 13.38 -9.26
C ILE A 63 4.26 14.24 -10.08
N ASP A 64 5.41 13.70 -10.45
CA ASP A 64 6.43 14.42 -11.22
C ASP A 64 6.31 14.17 -12.73
N SER A 65 5.91 12.97 -13.13
CA SER A 65 5.99 12.46 -14.51
C SER A 65 4.72 11.74 -14.92
N TYR A 66 3.58 12.45 -14.86
CA TYR A 66 2.28 11.90 -15.27
C TYR A 66 2.24 11.49 -16.74
N SER A 67 1.70 10.30 -17.01
CA SER A 67 1.25 9.91 -18.34
C SER A 67 -0.07 9.14 -18.29
N PRO A 68 -0.94 9.21 -19.33
CA PRO A 68 -2.18 8.44 -19.36
C PRO A 68 -1.95 6.92 -19.24
N ALA A 69 -0.86 6.41 -19.80
CA ALA A 69 -0.53 4.99 -19.71
C ALA A 69 -0.14 4.58 -18.28
N LEU A 70 0.55 5.46 -17.55
CA LEU A 70 0.88 5.25 -16.14
C LEU A 70 -0.39 5.27 -15.29
N ALA A 71 -1.28 6.23 -15.51
CA ALA A 71 -2.54 6.36 -14.81
C ALA A 71 -3.44 5.13 -15.01
N GLU A 72 -3.53 4.64 -16.24
CA GLU A 72 -4.29 3.42 -16.56
C GLU A 72 -3.72 2.20 -15.85
N ARG A 73 -2.40 2.03 -15.83
CA ARG A 73 -1.75 0.90 -15.12
C ARG A 73 -2.01 0.93 -13.62
N ILE A 74 -1.96 2.11 -12.99
CA ILE A 74 -2.26 2.25 -11.55
C ILE A 74 -3.68 1.79 -11.25
N ARG A 75 -4.67 2.22 -12.06
CA ARG A 75 -6.07 1.82 -11.89
C ARG A 75 -6.28 0.32 -12.13
N GLN A 76 -5.59 -0.25 -13.12
CA GLN A 76 -5.64 -1.69 -13.38
C GLN A 76 -5.04 -2.51 -12.23
N ASP A 77 -3.95 -2.04 -11.61
CA ASP A 77 -3.36 -2.71 -10.46
C ASP A 77 -4.28 -2.63 -9.23
N GLU A 78 -4.98 -1.53 -9.01
CA GLU A 78 -5.96 -1.38 -7.93
C GLU A 78 -7.18 -2.27 -8.18
N GLU A 79 -7.77 -2.29 -9.38
CA GLU A 79 -8.88 -3.18 -9.73
C GLU A 79 -8.50 -4.66 -9.56
N LEU A 80 -7.24 -5.02 -9.85
CA LEU A 80 -6.73 -6.35 -9.58
C LEU A 80 -6.61 -6.63 -8.08
N CYS A 81 -6.16 -5.67 -7.27
CA CYS A 81 -6.07 -5.82 -5.80
C CYS A 81 -7.45 -6.05 -5.19
N ASP A 82 -8.47 -5.28 -5.58
CA ASP A 82 -9.86 -5.50 -5.18
C ASP A 82 -10.34 -6.91 -5.50
N HIS A 83 -10.06 -7.36 -6.72
CA HIS A 83 -10.45 -8.70 -7.15
C HIS A 83 -9.75 -9.80 -6.34
N TYR A 84 -8.46 -9.64 -6.04
CA TYR A 84 -7.71 -10.55 -5.18
C TYR A 84 -8.25 -10.56 -3.74
N GLU A 85 -8.60 -9.39 -3.19
CA GLU A 85 -9.17 -9.24 -1.85
C GLU A 85 -10.46 -10.04 -1.74
N ASP A 86 -11.41 -9.84 -2.64
CA ASP A 86 -12.70 -10.53 -2.68
C ASP A 86 -12.55 -12.06 -2.71
N ILE A 87 -11.68 -12.57 -3.57
CA ILE A 87 -11.43 -14.02 -3.72
C ILE A 87 -10.78 -14.59 -2.47
N LEU A 88 -9.72 -13.95 -1.99
CA LEU A 88 -8.93 -14.42 -0.85
C LEU A 88 -9.74 -14.35 0.45
N SER A 89 -10.46 -13.23 0.69
CA SER A 89 -11.29 -13.07 1.88
C SER A 89 -12.41 -14.11 1.93
N THR A 90 -13.12 -14.31 0.81
CA THR A 90 -14.15 -15.34 0.71
C THR A 90 -13.59 -16.74 0.96
N TYR A 91 -12.44 -17.06 0.38
CA TYR A 91 -11.80 -18.36 0.53
C TYR A 91 -11.31 -18.62 1.96
N LEU A 92 -10.65 -17.63 2.58
CA LEU A 92 -10.14 -17.74 3.96
C LEU A 92 -11.26 -17.82 5.00
N VAL A 93 -12.38 -17.10 4.79
CA VAL A 93 -13.57 -17.22 5.63
C VAL A 93 -14.17 -18.64 5.54
N ARG A 94 -14.20 -19.24 4.36
CA ARG A 94 -14.66 -20.63 4.20
C ARG A 94 -13.69 -21.61 4.83
N LEU A 95 -12.39 -21.37 4.68
CA LEU A 95 -11.35 -22.19 5.31
C LEU A 95 -11.47 -22.15 6.84
N SER A 96 -11.83 -20.99 7.42
CA SER A 96 -12.02 -20.84 8.87
C SER A 96 -13.19 -21.64 9.43
N ALA A 97 -14.10 -22.11 8.58
CA ALA A 97 -15.19 -23.01 8.97
C ALA A 97 -14.77 -24.49 9.05
N GLU A 98 -13.61 -24.84 8.53
CA GLU A 98 -13.04 -26.18 8.57
C GLU A 98 -12.34 -26.45 9.92
N GLN A 99 -12.01 -27.73 10.18
CA GLN A 99 -11.25 -28.11 11.37
C GLN A 99 -9.76 -27.75 11.19
N MET A 100 -9.38 -26.61 11.75
CA MET A 100 -7.99 -26.12 11.76
C MET A 100 -7.37 -26.23 13.15
N GLY A 101 -6.04 -26.42 13.19
CA GLY A 101 -5.25 -26.24 14.40
C GLY A 101 -5.12 -24.76 14.78
N THR A 102 -4.69 -24.49 16.03
CA THR A 102 -4.52 -23.11 16.51
C THR A 102 -3.57 -22.31 15.61
N ALA A 103 -2.43 -22.87 15.24
CA ALA A 103 -1.45 -22.19 14.38
C ALA A 103 -2.00 -21.87 12.97
N GLU A 104 -2.78 -22.79 12.38
CA GLU A 104 -3.41 -22.57 11.08
C GLU A 104 -4.49 -21.47 11.17
N SER A 105 -5.25 -21.43 12.26
CA SER A 105 -6.25 -20.37 12.49
C SER A 105 -5.60 -19.00 12.69
N GLU A 106 -4.48 -18.93 13.39
CA GLU A 106 -3.68 -17.73 13.57
C GLU A 106 -3.10 -17.24 12.25
N GLU A 107 -2.56 -18.14 11.44
CA GLU A 107 -2.04 -17.80 10.10
C GLU A 107 -3.14 -17.30 9.17
N ALA A 108 -4.31 -17.95 9.18
CA ALA A 108 -5.46 -17.50 8.37
C ALA A 108 -5.91 -16.09 8.76
N ALA A 109 -5.98 -15.80 10.07
CA ALA A 109 -6.36 -14.47 10.57
C ALA A 109 -5.32 -13.39 10.21
N ALA A 110 -4.02 -13.70 10.36
CA ALA A 110 -2.94 -12.80 9.98
C ALA A 110 -2.94 -12.51 8.47
N LEU A 111 -3.16 -13.55 7.65
CA LEU A 111 -3.23 -13.41 6.20
C LEU A 111 -4.43 -12.56 5.78
N LEU A 112 -5.61 -12.78 6.37
CA LEU A 112 -6.80 -12.00 6.09
C LEU A 112 -6.60 -10.51 6.41
N LYS A 113 -5.93 -10.20 7.54
CA LYS A 113 -5.60 -8.83 7.90
C LYS A 113 -4.62 -8.20 6.91
N SER A 114 -3.55 -8.93 6.52
CA SER A 114 -2.55 -8.41 5.58
C SER A 114 -3.15 -8.14 4.19
N ILE A 115 -4.11 -8.94 3.73
CA ILE A 115 -4.84 -8.72 2.47
C ILE A 115 -5.57 -7.39 2.50
N GLY A 116 -6.31 -7.09 3.58
CA GLY A 116 -6.98 -5.80 3.72
C GLY A 116 -6.00 -4.61 3.81
N ASP A 117 -4.80 -4.80 4.41
CA ASP A 117 -3.78 -3.75 4.42
C ASP A 117 -3.18 -3.52 3.01
N PHE A 118 -3.00 -4.56 2.17
CA PHE A 118 -2.55 -4.40 0.78
C PHE A 118 -3.61 -3.75 -0.11
N GLU A 119 -4.90 -4.07 0.07
CA GLU A 119 -6.00 -3.39 -0.62
C GLU A 119 -5.96 -1.89 -0.29
N ARG A 120 -5.82 -1.51 0.98
CA ARG A 120 -5.70 -0.11 1.39
C ARG A 120 -4.49 0.61 0.79
N ILE A 121 -3.36 -0.08 0.62
CA ILE A 121 -2.19 0.48 -0.07
C ILE A 121 -2.53 0.78 -1.53
N SER A 122 -3.24 -0.10 -2.23
CA SER A 122 -3.66 0.13 -3.62
C SER A 122 -4.69 1.26 -3.75
N ASP A 123 -5.65 1.37 -2.83
CA ASP A 123 -6.57 2.52 -2.72
C ASP A 123 -5.80 3.85 -2.62
N HIS A 124 -4.77 3.89 -1.76
CA HIS A 124 -3.94 5.10 -1.62
C HIS A 124 -3.13 5.41 -2.88
N ALA A 125 -2.82 4.42 -3.72
CA ALA A 125 -2.19 4.66 -5.02
C ALA A 125 -3.11 5.45 -5.96
N VAL A 126 -4.40 5.10 -6.02
CA VAL A 126 -5.39 5.83 -6.81
C VAL A 126 -5.61 7.25 -6.25
N ASN A 127 -5.73 7.42 -4.93
CA ASN A 127 -5.85 8.73 -4.30
C ASN A 127 -4.63 9.64 -4.59
N THR A 128 -3.43 9.06 -4.61
CA THR A 128 -2.19 9.77 -4.98
C THR A 128 -2.19 10.14 -6.47
N LEU A 129 -2.66 9.25 -7.34
CA LEU A 129 -2.83 9.51 -8.77
C LEU A 129 -3.83 10.66 -9.01
N GLU A 130 -4.97 10.68 -8.31
CA GLU A 130 -5.96 11.75 -8.41
C GLU A 130 -5.36 13.11 -8.03
N SER A 131 -4.49 13.14 -7.03
CA SER A 131 -3.72 14.35 -6.68
C SER A 131 -2.79 14.81 -7.82
N ALA A 132 -2.15 13.87 -8.54
CA ALA A 132 -1.32 14.18 -9.72
C ALA A 132 -2.18 14.71 -10.88
N GLU A 133 -3.36 14.13 -11.10
CA GLU A 133 -4.32 14.58 -12.11
C GLU A 133 -4.86 15.97 -11.80
N GLU A 134 -5.14 16.26 -10.52
CA GLU A 134 -5.60 17.58 -10.06
C GLU A 134 -4.52 18.64 -10.26
N LEU A 135 -3.27 18.39 -9.88
CA LEU A 135 -2.13 19.28 -10.13
C LEU A 135 -2.03 19.63 -11.61
N ARG A 136 -2.09 18.62 -12.48
CA ARG A 136 -2.02 18.79 -13.92
C ARG A 136 -3.23 19.53 -14.47
N GLY A 137 -4.44 19.12 -14.10
CA GLY A 137 -5.71 19.70 -14.60
C GLY A 137 -5.87 21.18 -14.26
N LYS A 138 -5.39 21.57 -13.08
CA LYS A 138 -5.39 22.96 -12.60
C LYS A 138 -4.12 23.74 -12.97
N ASN A 139 -3.17 23.12 -13.67
CA ASN A 139 -1.86 23.70 -13.99
C ASN A 139 -1.13 24.25 -12.74
N LEU A 140 -1.19 23.49 -11.65
CA LEU A 140 -0.52 23.81 -10.38
C LEU A 140 0.82 23.09 -10.30
N ALA A 141 1.80 23.74 -9.66
CA ALA A 141 3.12 23.14 -9.41
C ALA A 141 3.58 23.48 -8.00
N PHE A 142 4.20 22.52 -7.33
CA PHE A 142 4.86 22.74 -6.05
C PHE A 142 6.11 23.60 -6.23
N SER A 143 6.48 24.37 -5.19
CA SER A 143 7.74 25.09 -5.17
C SER A 143 8.94 24.12 -5.22
N PRO A 144 10.11 24.55 -5.73
CA PRO A 144 11.31 23.70 -5.77
C PRO A 144 11.68 23.09 -4.40
N SER A 145 11.45 23.84 -3.30
CA SER A 145 11.68 23.35 -1.96
C SER A 145 10.67 22.27 -1.55
N ALA A 146 9.39 22.41 -1.93
CA ALA A 146 8.38 21.40 -1.65
C ALA A 146 8.60 20.12 -2.47
N VAL A 147 9.03 20.25 -3.73
CA VAL A 147 9.43 19.10 -4.59
C VAL A 147 10.58 18.34 -3.94
N ALA A 148 11.63 19.04 -3.47
CA ALA A 148 12.76 18.39 -2.82
C ALA A 148 12.37 17.69 -1.51
N GLU A 149 11.47 18.28 -0.71
CA GLU A 149 10.92 17.66 0.49
C GLU A 149 10.08 16.41 0.14
N PHE A 150 9.23 16.51 -0.88
CA PHE A 150 8.39 15.41 -1.34
C PHE A 150 9.21 14.23 -1.90
N SER A 151 10.31 14.51 -2.60
CA SER A 151 11.24 13.48 -3.08
C SER A 151 11.86 12.66 -1.94
N VAL A 152 12.17 13.30 -0.79
CA VAL A 152 12.65 12.59 0.40
C VAL A 152 11.57 11.69 0.97
N LEU A 153 10.34 12.19 1.13
CA LEU A 153 9.20 11.40 1.62
C LEU A 153 8.89 10.23 0.69
N SER A 154 8.83 10.47 -0.63
CA SER A 154 8.59 9.43 -1.64
C SER A 154 9.65 8.33 -1.59
N GLY A 155 10.91 8.69 -1.36
CA GLY A 155 11.99 7.73 -1.17
C GLY A 155 11.81 6.86 0.08
N ALA A 156 11.41 7.45 1.21
CA ALA A 156 11.13 6.74 2.44
C ALA A 156 9.93 5.80 2.30
N VAL A 157 8.84 6.28 1.68
CA VAL A 157 7.65 5.46 1.40
C VAL A 157 7.96 4.31 0.44
N SER A 158 8.76 4.54 -0.59
CA SER A 158 9.19 3.48 -1.50
C SER A 158 9.99 2.38 -0.78
N GLU A 159 10.86 2.76 0.16
CA GLU A 159 11.65 1.78 0.93
C GLU A 159 10.79 0.98 1.90
N ILE A 160 9.84 1.61 2.60
CA ILE A 160 8.95 0.88 3.54
C ILE A 160 8.04 -0.11 2.79
N LEU A 161 7.59 0.23 1.59
CA LEU A 161 6.85 -0.67 0.71
C LEU A 161 7.69 -1.88 0.31
N ASP A 162 8.96 -1.68 -0.06
CA ASP A 162 9.87 -2.78 -0.40
C ASP A 162 10.15 -3.69 0.82
N LEU A 163 10.34 -3.11 2.00
CA LEU A 163 10.52 -3.87 3.23
C LEU A 163 9.27 -4.68 3.59
N SER A 164 8.08 -4.06 3.48
CA SER A 164 6.80 -4.70 3.76
C SER A 164 6.54 -5.87 2.80
N LEU A 165 6.76 -5.70 1.49
CA LEU A 165 6.65 -6.76 0.51
C LEU A 165 7.64 -7.88 0.82
N ALA A 166 8.91 -7.56 1.01
CA ALA A 166 9.96 -8.55 1.25
C ALA A 166 9.74 -9.36 2.54
N CYS A 167 9.28 -8.72 3.64
CA CYS A 167 9.01 -9.44 4.87
C CYS A 167 7.78 -10.36 4.75
N PHE A 168 6.77 -9.94 4.00
CA PHE A 168 5.56 -10.72 3.74
C PHE A 168 5.87 -11.95 2.87
N GLU A 169 6.53 -11.76 1.72
CA GLU A 169 6.88 -12.85 0.79
C GLU A 169 7.79 -13.90 1.43
N LYS A 170 8.82 -13.44 2.17
CA LYS A 170 9.81 -14.33 2.80
C LYS A 170 9.37 -14.86 4.16
N ASN A 171 8.27 -14.33 4.70
CA ASN A 171 7.84 -14.56 6.08
C ASN A 171 8.99 -14.33 7.08
N ASP A 172 9.72 -13.21 6.90
CA ASP A 172 10.96 -12.91 7.61
C ASP A 172 10.76 -11.80 8.65
N SER A 173 10.73 -12.19 9.93
CA SER A 173 10.56 -11.28 11.06
C SER A 173 11.74 -10.33 11.26
N SER A 174 12.93 -10.62 10.73
CA SER A 174 14.09 -9.73 10.83
C SER A 174 13.94 -8.53 9.90
N ILE A 175 13.42 -8.74 8.69
CA ILE A 175 13.05 -7.66 7.76
C ILE A 175 11.86 -6.86 8.33
N ALA A 176 10.86 -7.55 8.86
CA ALA A 176 9.69 -6.91 9.46
C ALA A 176 10.06 -5.96 10.61
N ALA A 177 11.11 -6.27 11.38
CA ALA A 177 11.58 -5.42 12.47
C ALA A 177 12.18 -4.07 12.00
N GLU A 178 12.54 -3.92 10.72
CA GLU A 178 13.03 -2.67 10.15
C GLU A 178 11.90 -1.71 9.73
N VAL A 179 10.66 -2.21 9.60
CA VAL A 179 9.52 -1.43 9.08
C VAL A 179 9.07 -0.35 10.07
N GLU A 180 8.87 -0.70 11.34
CA GLU A 180 8.38 0.24 12.37
C GLU A 180 9.33 1.44 12.59
N PRO A 181 10.67 1.28 12.66
CA PRO A 181 11.58 2.41 12.73
C PRO A 181 11.46 3.38 11.54
N LEU A 182 11.22 2.86 10.33
CA LEU A 182 11.06 3.68 9.13
C LEU A 182 9.69 4.36 9.09
N GLU A 183 8.63 3.68 9.53
CA GLU A 183 7.29 4.27 9.68
C GLU A 183 7.34 5.51 10.57
N GLN A 184 7.99 5.43 11.74
CA GLN A 184 8.12 6.58 12.63
C GLN A 184 8.92 7.74 12.03
N VAL A 185 9.88 7.45 11.17
CA VAL A 185 10.58 8.50 10.40
C VAL A 185 9.64 9.15 9.39
N ILE A 186 8.80 8.37 8.70
CA ILE A 186 7.80 8.89 7.75
C ILE A 186 6.80 9.80 8.45
N ASP A 187 6.32 9.43 9.64
CA ASP A 187 5.42 10.29 10.44
C ASP A 187 6.09 11.62 10.82
N GLN A 188 7.37 11.59 11.26
CA GLN A 188 8.11 12.82 11.52
C GLN A 188 8.34 13.67 10.27
N LEU A 189 8.56 13.06 9.10
CA LEU A 189 8.68 13.76 7.82
C LEU A 189 7.37 14.49 7.48
N LYS A 190 6.23 13.81 7.59
CA LYS A 190 4.90 14.37 7.37
C LYS A 190 4.68 15.61 8.23
N GLU A 191 4.90 15.53 9.55
CA GLU A 191 4.69 16.66 10.45
C GLU A 191 5.65 17.84 10.17
N SER A 192 6.92 17.53 9.83
CA SER A 192 7.91 18.53 9.44
C SER A 192 7.51 19.24 8.13
N MET A 193 7.10 18.49 7.11
CA MET A 193 6.67 19.03 5.82
C MET A 193 5.40 19.86 5.95
N ARG A 194 4.43 19.40 6.75
CA ARG A 194 3.21 20.16 7.09
C ARG A 194 3.55 21.50 7.73
N THR A 195 4.44 21.52 8.70
CA THR A 195 4.89 22.76 9.37
C THR A 195 5.57 23.70 8.39
N ARG A 196 6.45 23.19 7.52
CA ARG A 196 7.13 24.01 6.50
C ARG A 196 6.14 24.54 5.47
N HIS A 197 5.13 23.77 5.10
CA HIS A 197 4.08 24.21 4.17
C HIS A 197 3.23 25.33 4.75
N ILE A 198 2.82 25.23 6.03
CA ILE A 198 2.09 26.32 6.71
C ILE A 198 2.91 27.62 6.68
N ARG A 199 4.22 27.54 6.92
CA ARG A 199 5.09 28.71 6.81
C ARG A 199 5.13 29.31 5.40
N ARG A 200 5.20 28.47 4.35
CA ARG A 200 5.12 28.92 2.94
C ARG A 200 3.80 29.61 2.63
N LEU A 201 2.68 29.09 3.16
CA LEU A 201 1.36 29.74 3.03
C LEU A 201 1.32 31.11 3.69
N GLN A 202 1.83 31.24 4.92
CA GLN A 202 1.88 32.52 5.65
C GLN A 202 2.72 33.58 4.94
N GLN A 203 3.74 33.15 4.21
CA GLN A 203 4.64 34.03 3.44
C GLN A 203 4.13 34.34 2.02
N GLY A 204 2.96 33.81 1.64
CA GLY A 204 2.40 33.99 0.27
C GLY A 204 3.14 33.21 -0.82
N GLY A 205 4.03 32.27 -0.43
CA GLY A 205 4.81 31.43 -1.36
C GLY A 205 4.07 30.19 -1.86
N CYS A 206 2.81 30.00 -1.49
CA CYS A 206 2.00 28.86 -1.88
C CYS A 206 0.51 29.23 -1.91
N SER A 207 -0.28 28.61 -2.79
CA SER A 207 -1.74 28.76 -2.80
C SER A 207 -2.42 27.84 -1.78
N ILE A 208 -3.63 28.20 -1.37
CA ILE A 208 -4.47 27.37 -0.48
C ILE A 208 -4.80 26.03 -1.17
N GLU A 209 -5.04 26.04 -2.48
CA GLU A 209 -5.35 24.84 -3.25
C GLU A 209 -4.20 23.83 -3.23
N LEU A 210 -2.96 24.28 -3.43
CA LEU A 210 -1.77 23.44 -3.27
C LEU A 210 -1.63 22.90 -1.84
N GLY A 211 -2.13 23.66 -0.85
CA GLY A 211 -2.16 23.24 0.55
C GLY A 211 -3.05 22.03 0.78
N PHE A 212 -4.22 21.98 0.16
CA PHE A 212 -5.11 20.84 0.25
C PHE A 212 -4.51 19.61 -0.42
N ILE A 213 -4.02 19.73 -1.66
CA ILE A 213 -3.39 18.63 -2.38
C ILE A 213 -2.19 18.06 -1.61
N LEU A 214 -1.32 18.92 -1.07
CA LEU A 214 -0.21 18.46 -0.26
C LEU A 214 -0.67 17.76 1.02
N SER A 215 -1.69 18.28 1.70
CA SER A 215 -2.25 17.67 2.91
C SER A 215 -2.81 16.27 2.65
N ASP A 216 -3.50 16.09 1.53
CA ASP A 216 -4.06 14.80 1.13
C ASP A 216 -2.94 13.81 0.79
N LEU A 217 -1.93 14.23 0.02
CA LEU A 217 -0.75 13.43 -0.27
C LEU A 217 -0.02 12.99 1.01
N LEU A 218 0.26 13.93 1.93
CA LEU A 218 0.95 13.63 3.18
C LEU A 218 0.16 12.63 4.05
N THR A 219 -1.17 12.79 4.10
CA THR A 219 -2.04 11.91 4.87
C THR A 219 -2.14 10.52 4.24
N GLY A 220 -2.26 10.43 2.91
CA GLY A 220 -2.31 9.14 2.21
C GLY A 220 -1.02 8.35 2.34
N LEU A 221 0.13 9.02 2.24
CA LEU A 221 1.44 8.37 2.34
C LEU A 221 1.77 7.91 3.77
N GLU A 222 1.35 8.67 4.79
CA GLU A 222 1.48 8.23 6.18
C GLU A 222 0.59 7.02 6.46
N ARG A 223 -0.68 7.02 6.01
CA ARG A 223 -1.55 5.85 6.14
C ARG A 223 -0.99 4.62 5.42
N THR A 224 -0.35 4.83 4.27
CA THR A 224 0.37 3.76 3.59
C THR A 224 1.47 3.16 4.47
N SER A 225 2.26 3.98 5.17
CA SER A 225 3.29 3.49 6.09
C SER A 225 2.69 2.77 7.30
N ASP A 226 1.54 3.21 7.81
CA ASP A 226 0.79 2.51 8.85
C ASP A 226 0.36 1.10 8.40
N HIS A 227 -0.15 0.95 7.16
CA HIS A 227 -0.50 -0.35 6.60
C HIS A 227 0.71 -1.26 6.43
N CYS A 228 1.86 -0.72 6.01
CA CYS A 228 3.12 -1.46 5.97
C CYS A 228 3.54 -1.96 7.36
N SER A 229 3.41 -1.12 8.41
CA SER A 229 3.69 -1.51 9.80
C SER A 229 2.73 -2.60 10.29
N ASN A 230 1.44 -2.54 9.92
CA ASN A 230 0.47 -3.59 10.25
C ASN A 230 0.85 -4.93 9.63
N ILE A 231 1.24 -4.95 8.35
CA ILE A 231 1.69 -6.15 7.64
C ILE A 231 2.92 -6.75 8.33
N ALA A 232 3.93 -5.91 8.63
CA ALA A 232 5.12 -6.34 9.36
C ALA A 232 4.78 -6.90 10.75
N GLY A 233 3.83 -6.27 11.46
CA GLY A 233 3.30 -6.77 12.73
C GLY A 233 2.71 -8.17 12.59
N CYS A 234 1.89 -8.43 11.56
CA CYS A 234 1.33 -9.76 11.29
C CYS A 234 2.41 -10.82 11.05
N VAL A 235 3.49 -10.48 10.30
CA VAL A 235 4.62 -11.40 10.06
C VAL A 235 5.34 -11.73 11.37
N ILE A 236 5.58 -10.75 12.23
CA ILE A 236 6.24 -10.96 13.52
C ILE A 236 5.38 -11.80 14.46
N ASP A 237 4.08 -11.51 14.54
CA ASP A 237 3.16 -12.22 15.44
C ASP A 237 3.00 -13.69 15.03
N THR A 238 2.89 -13.96 13.74
CA THR A 238 2.84 -15.32 13.21
C THR A 238 4.12 -16.09 13.53
N ALA A 239 5.30 -15.47 13.39
CA ALA A 239 6.58 -16.07 13.72
C ALA A 239 6.75 -16.39 15.22
N GLN A 240 6.08 -15.65 16.10
CA GLN A 240 6.17 -15.81 17.55
C GLN A 240 5.00 -16.61 18.15
N HIS A 241 4.04 -17.08 17.35
CA HIS A 241 2.78 -17.69 17.80
C HIS A 241 2.00 -16.87 18.84
N ASN A 242 1.98 -15.55 18.68
CA ASN A 242 1.53 -14.61 19.71
C ASN A 242 0.60 -13.53 19.14
N LEU A 243 -0.68 -13.86 18.89
CA LEU A 243 -1.67 -12.89 18.40
C LEU A 243 -2.07 -11.80 19.42
N ASN A 244 -1.73 -11.98 20.71
CA ASN A 244 -2.17 -11.09 21.79
C ASN A 244 -1.10 -10.08 22.28
N LEU A 245 0.05 -9.99 21.62
CA LEU A 245 1.19 -9.22 22.11
C LEU A 245 1.40 -7.85 21.43
N HIS A 246 0.52 -7.45 20.49
CA HIS A 246 0.69 -6.21 19.72
C HIS A 246 0.92 -4.97 20.59
N GLU A 247 0.19 -4.85 21.68
CA GLU A 247 0.28 -3.66 22.54
C GLU A 247 1.51 -3.69 23.47
N SER A 248 1.88 -4.87 23.96
CA SER A 248 3.03 -5.07 24.84
C SER A 248 4.36 -5.03 24.08
N LEU A 249 4.41 -5.59 22.88
CA LEU A 249 5.61 -5.63 22.03
C LEU A 249 5.91 -4.26 21.39
N ARG A 250 4.89 -3.47 21.06
CA ARG A 250 5.07 -2.11 20.55
C ARG A 250 5.81 -1.24 21.57
N THR A 251 5.40 -1.28 22.83
CA THR A 251 6.04 -0.50 23.91
C THR A 251 7.46 -0.99 24.20
N THR A 252 7.70 -2.30 24.23
CA THR A 252 9.02 -2.89 24.51
C THR A 252 10.00 -2.74 23.34
N ARG A 253 9.50 -2.72 22.08
CA ARG A 253 10.32 -2.55 20.87
C ARG A 253 10.80 -1.12 20.69
N LEU A 254 9.96 -0.13 20.96
CA LEU A 254 10.31 1.29 20.86
C LEU A 254 11.49 1.68 21.75
N GLU A 255 11.75 0.92 22.80
CA GLU A 255 12.85 1.14 23.75
C GLU A 255 14.08 0.25 23.49
N SER A 256 14.02 -0.66 22.48
CA SER A 256 15.16 -1.54 22.20
C SER A 256 16.30 -0.78 21.52
N SER A 257 17.54 -1.17 21.85
CA SER A 257 18.76 -0.57 21.26
C SER A 257 18.80 -0.70 19.74
N ASP A 258 18.23 -1.78 19.20
CA ASP A 258 18.19 -2.06 17.76
C ASP A 258 17.17 -1.15 17.07
N PHE A 259 16.00 -0.94 17.64
CA PHE A 259 15.02 0.02 17.15
C PHE A 259 15.62 1.43 17.06
N ILE A 260 16.24 1.91 18.16
CA ILE A 260 16.84 3.25 18.20
C ILE A 260 17.95 3.39 17.14
N ARG A 261 18.75 2.36 16.95
CA ARG A 261 19.80 2.34 15.91
C ARG A 261 19.21 2.50 14.51
N GLU A 262 18.20 1.68 14.16
CA GLU A 262 17.56 1.69 12.85
C GLU A 262 16.80 3.01 12.64
N PHE A 263 16.06 3.49 13.63
CA PHE A 263 15.41 4.79 13.59
C PHE A 263 16.41 5.92 13.28
N ASN A 264 17.54 5.99 13.99
CA ASN A 264 18.56 7.01 13.73
C ASN A 264 19.18 6.86 12.34
N ARG A 265 19.37 5.64 11.85
CA ARG A 265 19.84 5.36 10.48
C ARG A 265 18.89 5.95 9.45
N TYR A 266 17.58 5.68 9.59
CA TYR A 266 16.55 6.18 8.66
C TYR A 266 16.35 7.70 8.80
N ALA A 267 16.33 8.24 10.00
CA ALA A 267 16.24 9.69 10.24
C ALA A 267 17.39 10.46 9.60
N HIS A 268 18.61 9.88 9.59
CA HIS A 268 19.76 10.47 8.90
C HIS A 268 19.63 10.32 7.38
N LYS A 269 19.23 9.15 6.90
CA LYS A 269 19.08 8.86 5.46
C LYS A 269 18.03 9.77 4.80
N TYR A 270 16.92 10.01 5.47
CA TYR A 270 15.76 10.77 5.00
C TYR A 270 15.67 12.16 5.64
N ALA A 271 16.81 12.77 5.96
CA ALA A 271 16.83 14.14 6.46
C ALA A 271 16.30 15.12 5.40
N LEU A 272 15.32 15.95 5.77
CA LEU A 272 14.80 16.98 4.87
C LEU A 272 15.90 18.02 4.56
N PRO A 273 15.93 18.55 3.33
CA PRO A 273 16.83 19.63 2.97
C PRO A 273 16.74 20.81 3.94
N ALA A 274 17.87 21.49 4.18
CA ALA A 274 17.83 22.70 4.98
C ALA A 274 16.81 23.68 4.38
N SER A 275 15.93 24.26 5.22
CA SER A 275 15.02 25.31 4.78
C SER A 275 15.86 26.43 4.18
N ALA A 276 15.65 26.76 2.89
CA ALA A 276 16.29 27.92 2.31
C ALA A 276 15.99 29.12 3.20
N ALA A 277 17.03 29.74 3.73
CA ALA A 277 16.86 31.02 4.42
C ALA A 277 16.25 31.97 3.39
N VAL A 278 15.07 32.51 3.70
CA VAL A 278 14.53 33.64 2.93
C VAL A 278 15.55 34.75 3.10
N THR A 279 16.31 35.01 2.07
CA THR A 279 17.10 36.25 1.97
C THR A 279 16.08 37.36 1.81
N ASP A 280 15.97 38.18 2.84
CA ASP A 280 15.20 39.43 2.85
C ASP A 280 15.51 40.34 1.68
#